data_4c125e44baa51f301ed7cfbe9767670b
#
_entry.id   4c125e44baa51f301ed7cfbe9767670b
#
_cell.length_a   1.000
_cell.length_b   1.000
_cell.length_c   1.000
_cell.angle_alpha   90.00
_cell.angle_beta   90.00
_cell.angle_gamma   90.00
#
_symmetry.space_group_name_H-M   'P 1'
#
loop_
_entity.id
_entity.type
_entity.pdbx_description
1 polymer ?
#
loop_
_entity_poly.entity_id
_entity_poly.type
_entity_poly.pdbx_seq_one_letter_code
_entity_poly.pdbx_strand_id
1 'polypeptide(L)'
;GYTIGNDVSSRDIEGANPLYLPQAKVFAAACALGPAVYVPEDWGAPLSIEMTIRDESGDVQFEGSTSTSNMKRNFPDLVSWLVRDNPVPPGSVLLTGTGLVPPDDFTLLPGHVVAIHVPEIGTLTNPVVRAADVLERTSHS
;
A
#
# COMPACT_ATOMS: atom_id res chain seq x y z
N GLY A 1 13.48 -9.29 1.82
CA GLY A 1 12.53 -9.69 0.76
C GLY A 1 11.61 -8.56 0.38
N TYR A 2 10.87 -8.75 -0.70
CA TYR A 2 9.82 -7.83 -1.16
C TYR A 2 8.45 -8.43 -0.86
N THR A 3 7.50 -7.58 -0.52
CA THR A 3 6.08 -7.94 -0.40
C THR A 3 5.23 -6.81 -0.95
N ILE A 4 3.97 -7.07 -1.23
CA ILE A 4 3.04 -6.03 -1.62
C ILE A 4 2.55 -5.32 -0.35
N GLY A 5 2.53 -3.99 -0.37
CA GLY A 5 1.93 -3.16 0.67
C GLY A 5 0.84 -2.28 0.10
N ASN A 6 -0.35 -2.34 0.69
CA ASN A 6 -1.45 -1.43 0.40
C ASN A 6 -1.55 -0.42 1.55
N ASP A 7 -1.04 0.80 1.31
CA ASP A 7 -1.00 1.91 2.26
C ASP A 7 -2.16 2.86 1.99
N VAL A 8 -3.34 2.51 2.51
CA VAL A 8 -4.56 3.31 2.31
C VAL A 8 -4.45 4.61 3.07
N SER A 9 -4.62 5.72 2.37
CA SER A 9 -4.45 7.06 2.92
C SER A 9 -5.74 7.88 2.79
N SER A 10 -6.08 8.66 3.84
CA SER A 10 -7.13 9.67 3.76
C SER A 10 -6.56 10.91 3.05
N ARG A 11 -6.86 11.05 1.76
CA ARG A 11 -6.33 12.15 0.92
C ARG A 11 -6.83 13.53 1.35
N ASP A 12 -8.03 13.61 1.90
CA ASP A 12 -8.58 14.87 2.43
C ASP A 12 -7.75 15.38 3.60
N ILE A 13 -7.37 14.48 4.52
CA ILE A 13 -6.52 14.82 5.68
C ILE A 13 -5.10 15.14 5.21
N GLU A 14 -4.52 14.34 4.31
CA GLU A 14 -3.19 14.56 3.76
C GLU A 14 -3.10 15.90 3.02
N GLY A 15 -4.12 16.24 2.23
CA GLY A 15 -4.19 17.49 1.48
C GLY A 15 -4.46 18.74 2.33
N ALA A 16 -5.06 18.58 3.51
CA ALA A 16 -5.36 19.70 4.40
C ALA A 16 -4.08 20.35 4.98
N ASN A 17 -3.10 19.55 5.39
CA ASN A 17 -1.82 20.04 5.90
C ASN A 17 -0.77 18.89 5.91
N PRO A 18 0.44 19.10 5.39
CA PRO A 18 1.52 18.09 5.43
C PRO A 18 1.84 17.55 6.84
N LEU A 19 1.59 18.32 7.89
CA LEU A 19 1.76 17.88 9.29
C LEU A 19 0.75 16.80 9.70
N TYR A 20 -0.34 16.62 8.95
CA TYR A 20 -1.38 15.63 9.24
C TYR A 20 -1.13 14.29 8.53
N LEU A 21 0.02 14.10 7.89
CA LEU A 21 0.36 12.84 7.25
C LEU A 21 0.22 11.62 8.17
N PRO A 22 0.62 11.63 9.44
CA PRO A 22 0.36 10.52 10.35
C PRO A 22 -1.12 10.21 10.52
N GLN A 23 -1.98 11.20 10.71
CA GLN A 23 -3.42 11.02 10.86
C GLN A 23 -4.08 10.49 9.58
N ALA A 24 -3.53 10.84 8.42
CA ALA A 24 -4.01 10.35 7.13
C ALA A 24 -3.76 8.85 6.92
N LYS A 25 -2.84 8.24 7.68
CA LYS A 25 -2.36 6.87 7.50
C LYS A 25 -2.54 5.97 8.72
N VAL A 26 -2.68 6.53 9.92
CA VAL A 26 -2.76 5.77 11.19
C VAL A 26 -4.22 5.64 11.63
N PHE A 27 -4.95 4.73 10.99
CA PHE A 27 -6.30 4.31 11.40
C PHE A 27 -6.44 2.79 11.27
N ALA A 28 -7.50 2.22 11.84
CA ALA A 28 -7.70 0.79 11.88
C ALA A 28 -7.69 0.17 10.46
N ALA A 29 -6.86 -0.87 10.27
CA ALA A 29 -6.68 -1.58 9.01
C ALA A 29 -6.27 -0.71 7.80
N ALA A 30 -5.59 0.42 8.04
CA ALA A 30 -5.12 1.31 6.98
C ALA A 30 -3.99 0.72 6.12
N CYS A 31 -3.25 -0.27 6.65
CA CYS A 31 -2.16 -0.91 5.93
C CYS A 31 -2.36 -2.42 5.87
N ALA A 32 -2.28 -2.98 4.66
CA ALA A 32 -2.26 -4.42 4.45
C ALA A 32 -0.96 -4.84 3.75
N LEU A 33 -0.45 -6.02 4.12
CA LEU A 33 0.80 -6.60 3.60
C LEU A 33 0.55 -8.03 3.12
N GLY A 34 1.21 -8.45 2.07
CA GLY A 34 1.15 -9.83 1.59
C GLY A 34 1.11 -9.96 0.07
N PRO A 35 0.68 -11.11 -0.46
CA PRO A 35 0.34 -12.35 0.25
C PRO A 35 1.56 -13.15 0.71
N ALA A 36 2.74 -12.87 0.16
CA ALA A 36 3.98 -13.59 0.42
C ALA A 36 5.17 -12.63 0.48
N VAL A 37 6.31 -13.14 0.93
CA VAL A 37 7.60 -12.45 0.83
C VAL A 37 8.41 -13.10 -0.28
N TYR A 38 8.74 -12.34 -1.29
CA TYR A 38 9.62 -12.73 -2.39
C TYR A 38 11.07 -12.37 -2.08
N VAL A 39 11.96 -13.34 -2.19
CA VAL A 39 13.41 -13.15 -2.05
C VAL A 39 14.02 -13.35 -3.43
N PRO A 40 14.39 -12.27 -4.15
CA PRO A 40 14.90 -12.37 -5.50
C PRO A 40 16.35 -12.88 -5.51
N GLU A 41 16.74 -13.53 -6.60
CA GLU A 41 18.16 -13.81 -6.90
C GLU A 41 18.89 -12.52 -7.31
N ASP A 42 18.24 -11.69 -8.11
CA ASP A 42 18.72 -10.36 -8.50
C ASP A 42 17.88 -9.26 -7.83
N TRP A 43 18.43 -8.61 -6.82
CA TRP A 43 17.80 -7.52 -6.10
C TRP A 43 17.61 -6.23 -6.91
N GLY A 44 18.27 -6.14 -8.06
CA GLY A 44 18.15 -5.02 -9.00
C GLY A 44 17.09 -5.22 -10.07
N ALA A 45 16.55 -6.43 -10.20
CA ALA A 45 15.52 -6.73 -11.19
C ALA A 45 14.25 -5.89 -10.95
N PRO A 46 13.72 -5.25 -12.00
CA PRO A 46 12.49 -4.46 -11.87
C PRO A 46 11.28 -5.38 -11.65
N LEU A 47 10.38 -4.95 -10.76
CA LEU A 47 9.09 -5.60 -10.52
C LEU A 47 7.98 -4.78 -11.19
N SER A 48 7.10 -5.46 -11.92
CA SER A 48 5.86 -4.87 -12.45
C SER A 48 4.80 -4.87 -11.35
N ILE A 49 4.03 -3.78 -11.26
CA ILE A 49 2.96 -3.63 -10.28
C ILE A 49 1.71 -3.21 -11.01
N GLU A 50 0.63 -3.96 -10.83
CA GLU A 50 -0.68 -3.66 -11.38
C GLU A 50 -1.67 -3.44 -10.23
N MET A 51 -2.57 -2.48 -10.38
CA MET A 51 -3.64 -2.23 -9.42
C MET A 51 -4.98 -2.13 -10.14
N THR A 52 -5.98 -2.79 -9.57
CA THR A 52 -7.37 -2.67 -10.02
C THR A 52 -8.25 -2.40 -8.81
N ILE A 53 -9.17 -1.45 -8.95
CA ILE A 53 -10.23 -1.19 -7.96
C ILE A 53 -11.57 -1.47 -8.62
N ARG A 54 -12.38 -2.33 -7.98
CA ARG A 54 -13.72 -2.69 -8.42
C ARG A 54 -14.75 -2.28 -7.39
N ASP A 55 -15.94 -1.97 -7.84
CA ASP A 55 -17.09 -1.75 -6.96
C ASP A 55 -17.79 -3.08 -6.58
N GLU A 56 -18.87 -2.98 -5.81
CA GLU A 56 -19.67 -4.13 -5.36
C GLU A 56 -20.29 -4.94 -6.53
N SER A 57 -20.52 -4.31 -7.68
CA SER A 57 -21.04 -4.96 -8.90
C SER A 57 -19.94 -5.70 -9.67
N GLY A 58 -18.67 -5.47 -9.31
CA GLY A 58 -17.50 -6.00 -9.99
C GLY A 58 -16.99 -5.11 -11.13
N ASP A 59 -17.60 -3.95 -11.34
CA ASP A 59 -17.20 -3.01 -12.37
C ASP A 59 -15.87 -2.31 -11.98
N VAL A 60 -14.99 -2.16 -12.98
CA VAL A 60 -13.70 -1.50 -12.78
C VAL A 60 -13.89 0.00 -12.62
N GLN A 61 -13.51 0.51 -11.46
CA GLN A 61 -13.53 1.93 -11.12
C GLN A 61 -12.18 2.59 -11.36
N PHE A 62 -11.09 1.83 -11.23
CA PHE A 62 -9.73 2.26 -11.52
C PHE A 62 -8.88 1.05 -11.92
N GLU A 63 -7.98 1.26 -12.88
CA GLU A 63 -6.90 0.33 -13.19
C GLU A 63 -5.65 1.10 -13.60
N GLY A 64 -4.49 0.54 -13.29
CA GLY A 64 -3.23 1.13 -13.67
C GLY A 64 -2.06 0.20 -13.40
N SER A 65 -0.93 0.52 -13.98
CA SER A 65 0.31 -0.22 -13.82
C SER A 65 1.52 0.70 -13.67
N THR A 66 2.54 0.20 -13.00
CA THR A 66 3.83 0.86 -12.84
C THR A 66 4.94 -0.18 -12.70
N SER A 67 6.17 0.27 -12.52
CA SER A 67 7.32 -0.59 -12.25
C SER A 67 8.22 0.03 -11.21
N THR A 68 8.92 -0.81 -10.45
CA THR A 68 9.96 -0.34 -9.51
C THR A 68 11.13 0.35 -10.23
N SER A 69 11.30 0.14 -11.53
CA SER A 69 12.27 0.88 -12.36
C SER A 69 11.95 2.38 -12.46
N ASN A 70 10.69 2.78 -12.21
CA ASN A 70 10.26 4.18 -12.24
C ASN A 70 10.52 4.91 -10.91
N MET A 71 11.04 4.21 -9.90
CA MET A 71 11.34 4.81 -8.59
C MET A 71 12.45 5.84 -8.73
N LYS A 72 12.24 7.03 -8.17
CA LYS A 72 13.25 8.09 -8.11
C LYS A 72 14.45 7.72 -7.22
N ARG A 73 14.19 6.99 -6.14
CA ARG A 73 15.21 6.47 -5.21
C ARG A 73 15.18 4.95 -5.25
N ASN A 74 16.34 4.31 -5.31
CA ASN A 74 16.44 2.85 -5.27
C ASN A 74 16.24 2.30 -3.85
N PHE A 75 15.99 1.00 -3.73
CA PHE A 75 15.77 0.35 -2.45
C PHE A 75 16.96 0.46 -1.48
N PRO A 76 18.24 0.24 -1.90
CA PRO A 76 19.38 0.43 -1.02
C PRO A 76 19.47 1.84 -0.43
N ASP A 77 19.18 2.87 -1.22
CA ASP A 77 19.18 4.26 -0.77
C ASP A 77 18.11 4.49 0.32
N LEU A 78 16.88 4.02 0.08
CA LEU A 78 15.78 4.11 1.06
C LEU A 78 16.11 3.38 2.37
N VAL A 79 16.66 2.17 2.28
CA VAL A 79 17.08 1.39 3.45
C VAL A 79 18.21 2.10 4.20
N SER A 80 19.19 2.67 3.49
CA SER A 80 20.30 3.39 4.12
C SER A 80 19.82 4.58 4.96
N TRP A 81 18.78 5.27 4.49
CA TRP A 81 18.16 6.36 5.24
C TRP A 81 17.37 5.86 6.46
N LEU A 82 16.63 4.76 6.30
CA LEU A 82 15.84 4.19 7.39
C LEU A 82 16.72 3.76 8.58
N VAL A 83 17.85 3.09 8.30
CA VAL A 83 18.72 2.52 9.35
C VAL A 83 19.72 3.51 9.93
N ARG A 84 19.80 4.71 9.35
CA ARG A 84 20.71 5.75 9.85
C ARG A 84 20.29 6.22 11.24
N ASP A 85 21.12 5.94 12.23
CA ASP A 85 20.89 6.30 13.64
C ASP A 85 19.55 5.80 14.22
N ASN A 86 18.96 4.78 13.58
CA ASN A 86 17.64 4.24 13.92
C ASN A 86 17.72 2.70 14.06
N PRO A 87 17.47 2.16 15.25
CA PRO A 87 17.42 0.72 15.43
C PRO A 87 16.14 0.14 14.81
N VAL A 88 16.28 -0.56 13.69
CA VAL A 88 15.17 -1.21 12.99
C VAL A 88 15.15 -2.69 13.37
N PRO A 89 14.14 -3.16 14.12
CA PRO A 89 14.07 -4.56 14.53
C PRO A 89 13.81 -5.50 13.35
N PRO A 90 14.23 -6.79 13.47
CA PRO A 90 13.86 -7.80 12.47
C PRO A 90 12.34 -7.91 12.29
N GLY A 91 11.90 -8.10 11.04
CA GLY A 91 10.49 -8.15 10.70
C GLY A 91 9.83 -6.79 10.43
N SER A 92 10.61 -5.69 10.56
CA SER A 92 10.12 -4.37 10.12
C SER A 92 9.87 -4.33 8.63
N VAL A 93 8.83 -3.61 8.22
CA VAL A 93 8.48 -3.37 6.83
C VAL A 93 8.66 -1.89 6.50
N LEU A 94 9.39 -1.61 5.43
CA LEU A 94 9.51 -0.27 4.86
C LEU A 94 8.56 -0.14 3.67
N LEU A 95 7.57 0.73 3.80
CA LEU A 95 6.74 1.15 2.66
C LEU A 95 7.52 2.18 1.85
N THR A 96 7.71 1.91 0.57
CA THR A 96 8.61 2.68 -0.31
C THR A 96 7.90 3.78 -1.10
N GLY A 97 6.61 3.99 -0.82
CA GLY A 97 5.76 4.87 -1.59
C GLY A 97 5.27 4.22 -2.89
N THR A 98 4.51 4.95 -3.65
CA THR A 98 3.90 4.46 -4.89
C THR A 98 3.98 5.49 -6.01
N GLY A 99 4.06 5.03 -7.26
CA GLY A 99 3.84 5.81 -8.47
C GLY A 99 2.44 5.56 -9.09
N LEU A 100 1.60 4.80 -8.40
CA LEU A 100 0.29 4.38 -8.88
C LEU A 100 -0.79 4.87 -7.91
N VAL A 101 -1.41 5.99 -8.26
CA VAL A 101 -2.42 6.66 -7.43
C VAL A 101 -3.62 6.97 -8.31
N PRO A 102 -4.86 6.65 -7.88
CA PRO A 102 -6.06 7.08 -8.58
C PRO A 102 -6.13 8.61 -8.74
N PRO A 103 -6.90 9.14 -9.70
CA PRO A 103 -7.11 10.58 -9.88
C PRO A 103 -7.62 11.28 -8.61
N ASP A 104 -7.45 12.61 -8.56
CA ASP A 104 -7.79 13.39 -7.35
C ASP A 104 -9.29 13.43 -7.04
N ASP A 105 -10.13 13.24 -8.04
CA ASP A 105 -11.59 13.16 -7.92
C ASP A 105 -12.08 11.74 -7.56
N PHE A 106 -11.19 10.76 -7.52
CA PHE A 106 -11.54 9.40 -7.13
C PHE A 106 -11.61 9.24 -5.60
N THR A 107 -12.67 8.60 -5.13
CA THR A 107 -12.85 8.27 -3.71
C THR A 107 -13.07 6.77 -3.53
N LEU A 108 -12.31 6.15 -2.62
CA LEU A 108 -12.58 4.79 -2.16
C LEU A 108 -13.87 4.79 -1.32
N LEU A 109 -14.81 3.92 -1.69
CA LEU A 109 -16.06 3.75 -0.98
C LEU A 109 -16.12 2.36 -0.31
N PRO A 110 -16.84 2.21 0.81
CA PRO A 110 -17.15 0.89 1.36
C PRO A 110 -17.77 0.00 0.28
N GLY A 111 -17.37 -1.27 0.22
CA GLY A 111 -17.78 -2.22 -0.81
C GLY A 111 -16.83 -2.28 -2.02
N HIS A 112 -15.97 -1.29 -2.22
CA HIS A 112 -14.91 -1.43 -3.21
C HIS A 112 -13.93 -2.55 -2.82
N VAL A 113 -13.27 -3.13 -3.81
CA VAL A 113 -12.21 -4.12 -3.63
C VAL A 113 -10.97 -3.64 -4.36
N VAL A 114 -9.87 -3.49 -3.63
CA VAL A 114 -8.55 -3.13 -4.18
C VAL A 114 -7.75 -4.42 -4.37
N ALA A 115 -7.27 -4.68 -5.57
CA ALA A 115 -6.36 -5.77 -5.88
C ALA A 115 -5.06 -5.20 -6.43
N ILE A 116 -3.93 -5.60 -5.83
CA ILE A 116 -2.58 -5.22 -6.25
C ILE A 116 -1.86 -6.52 -6.63
N HIS A 117 -1.37 -6.58 -7.86
CA HIS A 117 -0.70 -7.74 -8.42
C HIS A 117 0.77 -7.42 -8.75
N VAL A 118 1.65 -8.32 -8.32
CA VAL A 118 3.07 -8.38 -8.70
C VAL A 118 3.36 -9.83 -9.08
N PRO A 119 3.75 -10.13 -10.34
CA PRO A 119 3.87 -11.51 -10.82
C PRO A 119 4.69 -12.43 -9.92
N GLU A 120 5.80 -11.93 -9.37
CA GLU A 120 6.73 -12.69 -8.53
C GLU A 120 6.22 -12.92 -7.10
N ILE A 121 5.21 -12.13 -6.65
CA ILE A 121 4.70 -12.16 -5.28
C ILE A 121 3.28 -12.74 -5.21
N GLY A 122 2.48 -12.46 -6.21
CA GLY A 122 1.06 -12.82 -6.27
C GLY A 122 0.14 -11.61 -6.24
N THR A 123 -1.04 -11.78 -5.66
CA THR A 123 -2.07 -10.72 -5.59
C THR A 123 -2.50 -10.47 -4.14
N LEU A 124 -2.37 -9.24 -3.69
CA LEU A 124 -2.94 -8.77 -2.44
C LEU A 124 -4.31 -8.15 -2.73
N THR A 125 -5.36 -8.68 -2.11
CA THR A 125 -6.74 -8.20 -2.31
C THR A 125 -7.33 -7.75 -0.97
N ASN A 126 -7.85 -6.53 -0.94
CA ASN A 126 -8.42 -5.94 0.26
C ASN A 126 -9.82 -5.37 -0.03
N PRO A 127 -10.86 -5.79 0.71
CA PRO A 127 -12.15 -5.10 0.71
C PRO A 127 -12.02 -3.75 1.43
N VAL A 128 -12.71 -2.75 0.93
CA VAL A 128 -12.80 -1.43 1.55
C VAL A 128 -13.99 -1.41 2.51
N VAL A 129 -13.72 -1.11 3.78
CA VAL A 129 -14.73 -0.99 4.83
C VAL A 129 -14.49 0.31 5.62
N ARG A 130 -15.47 0.74 6.40
CA ARG A 130 -15.26 1.89 7.29
C ARG A 130 -14.36 1.50 8.45
N ALA A 131 -13.44 2.37 8.86
CA ALA A 131 -12.56 2.13 10.00
C ALA A 131 -13.34 1.85 11.31
N ALA A 132 -14.49 2.48 11.52
CA ALA A 132 -15.37 2.23 12.65
C ALA A 132 -15.86 0.77 12.70
N ASP A 133 -16.22 0.18 11.55
CA ASP A 133 -16.70 -1.20 11.47
C ASP A 133 -15.62 -2.22 11.84
N VAL A 134 -14.34 -1.88 11.59
CA VAL A 134 -13.19 -2.70 11.98
C VAL A 134 -13.04 -2.71 13.51
N LEU A 135 -13.15 -1.55 14.15
CA LEU A 135 -12.99 -1.41 15.59
C LEU A 135 -14.10 -2.14 16.37
N GLU A 136 -15.34 -2.11 15.88
CA GLU A 136 -16.46 -2.84 16.49
C GLU A 136 -16.23 -4.35 16.47
N ARG A 137 -15.68 -4.90 15.39
CA ARG A 137 -15.38 -6.34 15.29
C ARG A 137 -14.28 -6.79 16.23
N THR A 138 -13.27 -5.95 16.47
CA THR A 138 -12.14 -6.27 17.36
C THR A 138 -12.49 -6.13 18.84
N SER A 139 -13.50 -5.34 19.19
CA SER A 139 -13.95 -5.18 20.59
C SER A 139 -14.85 -6.32 21.09
N HIS A 140 -15.26 -7.25 20.22
CA HIS A 140 -16.11 -8.41 20.55
C HIS A 140 -15.37 -9.75 20.45
N SER A 141 -14.05 -9.72 20.27
CA SER A 141 -13.14 -10.89 20.21
C SER A 141 -12.22 -10.92 21.42
#